data_278244c0e13bdd6312352124f259282b
#
_entry.id   278244c0e13bdd6312352124f259282b
#
_cell.length_a   1.000
_cell.length_b   1.000
_cell.length_c   1.000
_cell.angle_alpha   90.00
_cell.angle_beta   90.00
_cell.angle_gamma   90.00
#
_symmetry.space_group_name_H-M   'P 1'
#
loop_
_entity.id
_entity.type
_entity.pdbx_description
1 polymer ?
#
loop_
_entity_poly.entity_id
_entity_poly.type
_entity_poly.pdbx_seq_one_letter_code
_entity_poly.pdbx_strand_id
1 'polypeptide(L)'
;LFIQPRGHSSAPESGEDRLVVCQCESLGLCVRALVPFAAGDVLDRFNGEVSADLLQHSLQVSPGMHVHDTRFVGYLSHGCEPNCRLDMERFELVALRDIASGEVLTIDYAATEDVLYRQFACHCAAQRCRVWITGRAEDANEEGRRFLDGQVKPQKR
;
A
#
# COMPACT_ATOMS: atom_id res chain seq x y z
N LEU A 1 -34.76 4.37 39.32
CA LEU A 1 -33.45 4.85 38.83
C LEU A 1 -33.06 4.01 37.61
N PHE A 2 -33.35 4.51 36.40
CA PHE A 2 -32.98 3.83 35.14
C PHE A 2 -31.56 4.25 34.76
N ILE A 3 -30.63 3.29 34.76
CA ILE A 3 -29.28 3.48 34.22
C ILE A 3 -29.37 3.18 32.73
N GLN A 4 -29.25 4.19 31.90
CA GLN A 4 -29.08 4.01 30.47
C GLN A 4 -27.66 3.48 30.17
N PRO A 5 -27.51 2.44 29.34
CA PRO A 5 -26.19 2.04 28.89
C PRO A 5 -25.63 3.15 28.00
N ARG A 6 -24.40 3.57 28.29
CA ARG A 6 -23.64 4.50 27.43
C ARG A 6 -23.48 3.85 26.08
N GLY A 7 -24.07 4.46 25.06
CA GLY A 7 -23.86 4.07 23.69
C GLY A 7 -22.38 4.16 23.34
N HIS A 8 -21.81 3.06 22.92
CA HIS A 8 -20.55 3.07 22.22
C HIS A 8 -20.81 3.82 20.90
N SER A 9 -20.31 5.02 20.81
CA SER A 9 -20.20 5.72 19.54
C SER A 9 -19.20 4.93 18.70
N SER A 10 -19.72 4.08 17.83
CA SER A 10 -18.91 3.49 16.78
C SER A 10 -18.55 4.64 15.83
N ALA A 11 -17.28 5.06 15.86
CA ALA A 11 -16.73 5.93 14.84
C ALA A 11 -16.97 5.30 13.44
N PRO A 12 -17.20 6.12 12.39
CA PRO A 12 -17.42 5.60 11.05
C PRO A 12 -16.24 4.71 10.64
N GLU A 13 -16.54 3.46 10.35
CA GLU A 13 -15.54 2.43 10.01
C GLU A 13 -15.01 2.56 8.57
N SER A 14 -15.46 3.56 7.82
CA SER A 14 -14.99 3.84 6.46
C SER A 14 -13.99 4.98 6.44
N GLY A 15 -12.96 4.85 5.62
CA GLY A 15 -11.94 5.88 5.41
C GLY A 15 -12.42 7.15 4.72
N GLU A 16 -13.73 7.30 4.43
CA GLU A 16 -14.30 8.36 3.59
C GLU A 16 -13.94 9.78 4.00
N ASP A 17 -13.93 10.06 5.31
CA ASP A 17 -13.60 11.39 5.84
C ASP A 17 -12.15 11.50 6.34
N ARG A 18 -11.37 10.44 6.22
CA ARG A 18 -10.02 10.36 6.78
C ARG A 18 -8.93 10.13 5.75
N LEU A 19 -9.30 9.64 4.57
CA LEU A 19 -8.39 9.32 3.46
C LEU A 19 -8.88 9.99 2.17
N VAL A 20 -7.94 10.28 1.27
CA VAL A 20 -8.24 10.80 -0.07
C VAL A 20 -7.31 10.16 -1.11
N VAL A 21 -7.88 9.79 -2.25
CA VAL A 21 -7.11 9.47 -3.47
C VAL A 21 -6.84 10.78 -4.20
N CYS A 22 -5.59 11.05 -4.50
CA CYS A 22 -5.18 12.27 -5.19
C CYS A 22 -4.02 12.03 -6.15
N GLN A 23 -3.75 12.99 -7.02
CA GLN A 23 -2.60 12.98 -7.90
C GLN A 23 -1.35 13.46 -7.14
N CYS A 24 -0.29 12.65 -7.16
CA CYS A 24 1.02 12.99 -6.62
C CYS A 24 2.02 13.14 -7.78
N GLU A 25 2.88 14.16 -7.73
CA GLU A 25 3.78 14.51 -8.86
C GLU A 25 4.68 13.36 -9.32
N SER A 26 5.24 12.59 -8.39
CA SER A 26 6.21 11.51 -8.69
C SER A 26 5.63 10.10 -8.63
N LEU A 27 4.41 9.94 -8.13
CA LEU A 27 3.82 8.63 -7.83
C LEU A 27 2.58 8.30 -8.67
N GLY A 28 2.06 9.27 -9.44
CA GLY A 28 0.76 9.14 -10.08
C GLY A 28 -0.37 9.26 -9.05
N LEU A 29 -1.37 8.38 -9.10
CA LEU A 29 -2.40 8.32 -8.06
C LEU A 29 -1.80 7.81 -6.75
N CYS A 30 -2.15 8.44 -5.66
CA CYS A 30 -1.73 8.08 -4.31
C CYS A 30 -2.87 8.27 -3.31
N VAL A 31 -2.68 7.77 -2.10
CA VAL A 31 -3.61 7.98 -0.98
C VAL A 31 -2.92 8.83 0.08
N ARG A 32 -3.62 9.87 0.54
CA ARG A 32 -3.15 10.73 1.64
C ARG A 32 -4.06 10.60 2.85
N ALA A 33 -3.45 10.69 4.04
CA ALA A 33 -4.17 10.88 5.28
C ALA A 33 -4.74 12.31 5.34
N LEU A 34 -6.02 12.45 5.67
CA LEU A 34 -6.66 13.76 5.93
C LEU A 34 -6.61 14.16 7.40
N VAL A 35 -6.36 13.17 8.27
CA VAL A 35 -6.25 13.33 9.73
C VAL A 35 -5.00 12.57 10.20
N PRO A 36 -4.44 12.87 11.38
CA PRO A 36 -3.35 12.09 11.93
C PRO A 36 -3.82 10.72 12.43
N PHE A 37 -2.93 9.73 12.37
CA PHE A 37 -3.13 8.39 12.91
C PHE A 37 -1.97 8.02 13.84
N ALA A 38 -2.25 7.27 14.88
CA ALA A 38 -1.24 6.67 15.74
C ALA A 38 -0.81 5.29 15.20
N ALA A 39 0.40 4.86 15.54
CA ALA A 39 0.85 3.49 15.27
C ALA A 39 -0.17 2.46 15.78
N GLY A 40 -0.53 1.50 14.93
CA GLY A 40 -1.52 0.46 15.21
C GLY A 40 -2.96 0.83 14.90
N ASP A 41 -3.26 2.08 14.55
CA ASP A 41 -4.60 2.48 14.13
C ASP A 41 -5.02 1.77 12.84
N VAL A 42 -6.30 1.41 12.76
CA VAL A 42 -6.94 0.97 11.52
C VAL A 42 -7.40 2.21 10.76
N LEU A 43 -6.80 2.46 9.60
CA LEU A 43 -7.12 3.61 8.75
C LEU A 43 -8.36 3.40 7.92
N ASP A 44 -8.52 2.18 7.41
CA ASP A 44 -9.63 1.78 6.56
C ASP A 44 -9.93 0.30 6.71
N ARG A 45 -11.20 -0.06 6.62
CA ARG A 45 -11.69 -1.42 6.40
C ARG A 45 -12.25 -1.48 5.01
N PHE A 46 -11.69 -2.33 4.18
CA PHE A 46 -12.02 -2.37 2.77
C PHE A 46 -12.72 -3.68 2.39
N ASN A 47 -13.41 -3.61 1.29
CA ASN A 47 -13.97 -4.75 0.57
C ASN A 47 -13.77 -4.52 -0.93
N GLY A 48 -14.18 -5.48 -1.72
CA GLY A 48 -14.08 -5.38 -3.17
C GLY A 48 -14.53 -6.69 -3.82
N GLU A 49 -14.36 -6.76 -5.12
CA GLU A 49 -14.65 -7.97 -5.88
C GLU A 49 -13.42 -8.87 -5.94
N VAL A 50 -13.60 -10.15 -5.67
CA VAL A 50 -12.53 -11.16 -5.68
C VAL A 50 -12.62 -11.97 -6.96
N SER A 51 -11.51 -12.06 -7.69
CA SER A 51 -11.39 -12.85 -8.92
C SER A 51 -9.98 -13.41 -9.09
N ALA A 52 -9.79 -14.27 -10.09
CA ALA A 52 -8.47 -14.76 -10.49
C ALA A 52 -7.66 -13.74 -11.33
N ASP A 53 -8.26 -12.60 -11.68
CA ASP A 53 -7.63 -11.61 -12.55
C ASP A 53 -6.63 -10.75 -11.78
N LEU A 54 -5.40 -10.70 -12.26
CA LEU A 54 -4.38 -9.75 -11.81
C LEU A 54 -4.57 -8.44 -12.59
N LEU A 55 -5.18 -7.46 -11.97
CA LEU A 55 -5.49 -6.16 -12.57
C LEU A 55 -4.63 -5.06 -11.95
N GLN A 56 -4.51 -3.94 -12.67
CA GLN A 56 -3.98 -2.73 -12.06
C GLN A 56 -4.86 -2.32 -10.87
N HIS A 57 -4.24 -1.97 -9.76
CA HIS A 57 -4.89 -1.63 -8.48
C HIS A 57 -5.58 -2.80 -7.76
N SER A 58 -5.43 -4.04 -8.22
CA SER A 58 -5.85 -5.21 -7.44
C SER A 58 -4.81 -5.58 -6.38
N LEU A 59 -5.24 -6.31 -5.36
CA LEU A 59 -4.39 -6.79 -4.26
C LEU A 59 -4.60 -8.28 -4.08
N GLN A 60 -3.54 -9.03 -3.88
CA GLN A 60 -3.62 -10.47 -3.68
C GLN A 60 -4.24 -10.82 -2.32
N VAL A 61 -5.27 -11.63 -2.34
CA VAL A 61 -5.95 -12.17 -1.14
C VAL A 61 -5.37 -13.53 -0.74
N SER A 62 -5.13 -14.36 -1.75
CA SER A 62 -4.51 -15.68 -1.63
C SER A 62 -3.83 -16.02 -2.95
N PRO A 63 -3.01 -17.07 -3.03
CA PRO A 63 -2.35 -17.44 -4.28
C PRO A 63 -3.34 -17.55 -5.44
N GLY A 64 -3.12 -16.76 -6.50
CA GLY A 64 -3.96 -16.71 -7.70
C GLY A 64 -5.32 -16.01 -7.54
N MET A 65 -5.62 -15.40 -6.39
CA MET A 65 -6.87 -14.67 -6.15
C MET A 65 -6.59 -13.24 -5.73
N HIS A 66 -7.30 -12.29 -6.33
CA HIS A 66 -7.10 -10.86 -6.15
C HIS A 66 -8.41 -10.16 -5.84
N VAL A 67 -8.33 -9.10 -5.02
CA VAL A 67 -9.46 -8.19 -4.76
C VAL A 67 -9.23 -6.88 -5.50
N HIS A 68 -10.27 -6.35 -6.12
CA HIS A 68 -10.26 -5.07 -6.84
C HIS A 68 -11.51 -4.24 -6.45
N ASP A 69 -11.57 -3.00 -6.94
CA ASP A 69 -12.62 -2.01 -6.59
C ASP A 69 -12.70 -1.70 -5.08
N THR A 70 -11.52 -1.56 -4.47
CA THR A 70 -11.34 -1.40 -3.02
C THR A 70 -11.35 0.06 -2.54
N ARG A 71 -11.71 1.02 -3.38
CA ARG A 71 -11.76 2.48 -3.13
C ARG A 71 -10.39 3.11 -2.87
N PHE A 72 -9.76 2.87 -1.71
CA PHE A 72 -8.50 3.51 -1.31
C PHE A 72 -7.30 2.59 -1.50
N VAL A 73 -7.37 1.37 -0.97
CA VAL A 73 -6.18 0.52 -0.81
C VAL A 73 -5.56 0.07 -2.13
N GLY A 74 -6.33 -0.01 -3.20
CA GLY A 74 -5.81 -0.28 -4.54
C GLY A 74 -4.94 0.85 -5.11
N TYR A 75 -4.99 2.05 -4.54
CA TYR A 75 -4.22 3.22 -4.97
C TYR A 75 -3.06 3.56 -4.04
N LEU A 76 -2.79 2.74 -3.03
CA LEU A 76 -1.65 2.90 -2.15
C LEU A 76 -0.34 2.83 -2.94
N SER A 77 0.57 3.72 -2.62
CA SER A 77 1.91 3.76 -3.20
C SER A 77 2.82 2.73 -2.54
N HIS A 78 3.83 2.27 -3.30
CA HIS A 78 4.88 1.45 -2.73
C HIS A 78 5.89 2.27 -1.94
N GLY A 79 6.34 1.72 -0.81
CA GLY A 79 7.52 2.19 -0.09
C GLY A 79 8.30 1.00 0.46
N CYS A 80 9.65 1.05 0.35
CA CYS A 80 10.52 0.00 0.91
C CYS A 80 10.61 0.06 2.43
N GLU A 81 10.32 1.22 3.01
CA GLU A 81 10.11 1.45 4.45
C GLU A 81 8.71 2.06 4.63
N PRO A 82 7.64 1.25 4.54
CA PRO A 82 6.28 1.74 4.47
C PRO A 82 5.78 2.29 5.81
N ASN A 83 4.79 3.18 5.76
CA ASN A 83 4.10 3.66 6.96
C ASN A 83 2.82 2.87 7.29
N CYS A 84 2.36 2.01 6.37
CA CYS A 84 1.20 1.16 6.56
C CYS A 84 1.48 -0.28 6.17
N ARG A 85 0.62 -1.17 6.63
CA ARG A 85 0.51 -2.55 6.16
C ARG A 85 -0.95 -2.90 5.86
N LEU A 86 -1.15 -3.87 5.00
CA LEU A 86 -2.46 -4.50 4.77
C LEU A 86 -2.58 -5.78 5.59
N ASP A 87 -3.66 -5.89 6.34
CA ASP A 87 -4.10 -7.14 6.93
C ASP A 87 -5.13 -7.78 6.00
N MET A 88 -4.68 -8.73 5.18
CA MET A 88 -5.52 -9.34 4.16
C MET A 88 -6.46 -10.41 4.71
N GLU A 89 -6.32 -10.82 5.98
CA GLU A 89 -7.28 -11.69 6.65
C GLU A 89 -8.49 -10.90 7.15
N ARG A 90 -8.23 -9.69 7.63
CA ARG A 90 -9.26 -8.78 8.18
C ARG A 90 -9.74 -7.73 7.20
N PHE A 91 -9.07 -7.58 6.07
CA PHE A 91 -9.29 -6.52 5.10
C PHE A 91 -9.16 -5.13 5.74
N GLU A 92 -8.06 -4.92 6.44
CA GLU A 92 -7.75 -3.68 7.16
C GLU A 92 -6.44 -3.06 6.66
N LEU A 93 -6.44 -1.73 6.55
CA LEU A 93 -5.24 -0.91 6.39
C LEU A 93 -4.82 -0.42 7.77
N VAL A 94 -3.60 -0.74 8.20
CA VAL A 94 -3.11 -0.50 9.57
C VAL A 94 -1.85 0.36 9.52
N ALA A 95 -1.77 1.38 10.39
CA ALA A 95 -0.58 2.21 10.56
C ALA A 95 0.54 1.42 11.24
N LEU A 96 1.75 1.46 10.67
CA LEU A 96 2.97 0.88 11.25
C LEU A 96 3.67 1.85 12.20
N ARG A 97 3.44 3.14 12.04
CA ARG A 97 3.96 4.24 12.85
C ARG A 97 2.94 5.37 12.91
N ASP A 98 3.24 6.40 13.67
CA ASP A 98 2.44 7.63 13.65
C ASP A 98 2.50 8.25 12.24
N ILE A 99 1.34 8.70 11.77
CA ILE A 99 1.15 9.30 10.45
C ILE A 99 0.56 10.68 10.63
N ALA A 100 1.18 11.68 10.05
CA ALA A 100 0.67 13.05 10.08
C ALA A 100 -0.42 13.28 9.03
N SER A 101 -1.34 14.21 9.30
CA SER A 101 -2.27 14.71 8.29
C SER A 101 -1.52 15.21 7.06
N GLY A 102 -1.98 14.84 5.87
CA GLY A 102 -1.36 15.16 4.58
C GLY A 102 -0.26 14.19 4.12
N GLU A 103 0.18 13.28 4.97
CA GLU A 103 1.21 12.30 4.63
C GLU A 103 0.69 11.28 3.61
N VAL A 104 1.53 10.91 2.64
CA VAL A 104 1.22 9.86 1.66
C VAL A 104 1.33 8.50 2.34
N LEU A 105 0.33 7.66 2.14
CA LEU A 105 0.30 6.30 2.67
C LEU A 105 1.05 5.35 1.73
N THR A 106 1.90 4.52 2.31
CA THR A 106 2.71 3.55 1.59
C THR A 106 2.59 2.16 2.20
N ILE A 107 2.66 1.15 1.35
CA ILE A 107 2.79 -0.26 1.73
C ILE A 107 3.97 -0.88 0.98
N ASP A 108 4.49 -1.97 1.48
CA ASP A 108 5.43 -2.79 0.72
C ASP A 108 4.63 -3.76 -0.17
N TYR A 109 4.70 -3.57 -1.47
CA TYR A 109 3.95 -4.42 -2.41
C TYR A 109 4.33 -5.89 -2.31
N ALA A 110 5.59 -6.21 -2.06
CA ALA A 110 6.04 -7.60 -1.88
C ALA A 110 5.53 -8.25 -0.58
N ALA A 111 4.95 -7.51 0.35
CA ALA A 111 4.35 -8.07 1.56
C ALA A 111 3.03 -8.79 1.26
N THR A 112 2.32 -8.41 0.21
CA THR A 112 1.02 -8.99 -0.17
C THR A 112 1.04 -9.69 -1.53
N GLU A 113 1.87 -9.24 -2.47
CA GLU A 113 1.85 -9.65 -3.86
C GLU A 113 2.94 -10.68 -4.18
N ASP A 114 2.56 -11.85 -4.68
CA ASP A 114 3.48 -12.84 -5.24
C ASP A 114 4.01 -12.36 -6.60
N VAL A 115 3.12 -11.83 -7.44
CA VAL A 115 3.39 -11.30 -8.77
C VAL A 115 2.78 -9.91 -8.88
N LEU A 116 3.54 -8.92 -9.33
CA LEU A 116 3.03 -7.57 -9.56
C LEU A 116 2.35 -7.48 -10.93
N TYR A 117 1.31 -6.67 -11.03
CA TYR A 117 0.73 -6.28 -12.31
C TYR A 117 1.80 -5.68 -13.24
N ARG A 118 2.72 -4.88 -12.68
CA ARG A 118 3.88 -4.33 -13.37
C ARG A 118 5.02 -4.12 -12.38
N GLN A 119 6.21 -4.61 -12.71
CA GLN A 119 7.43 -4.27 -12.00
C GLN A 119 7.88 -2.85 -12.37
N PHE A 120 8.58 -2.17 -11.48
CA PHE A 120 8.97 -0.76 -11.68
C PHE A 120 10.21 -0.36 -10.88
N ALA A 121 10.85 0.73 -11.33
CA ALA A 121 11.92 1.39 -10.60
C ALA A 121 11.35 2.15 -9.38
N CYS A 122 11.92 1.95 -8.20
CA CYS A 122 11.53 2.60 -6.97
C CYS A 122 12.37 3.85 -6.71
N HIS A 123 11.68 4.93 -6.33
CA HIS A 123 12.29 6.22 -5.95
C HIS A 123 11.85 6.65 -4.54
N CYS A 124 11.56 5.68 -3.64
CA CYS A 124 11.05 5.99 -2.30
C CYS A 124 12.05 6.69 -1.39
N ALA A 125 13.31 6.80 -1.80
CA ALA A 125 14.40 7.42 -1.05
C ALA A 125 14.70 6.80 0.32
N ALA A 126 14.12 5.63 0.62
CA ALA A 126 14.42 4.88 1.84
C ALA A 126 15.90 4.42 1.84
N GLN A 127 16.49 4.33 3.04
CA GLN A 127 17.87 3.88 3.18
C GLN A 127 18.08 2.46 2.61
N ARG A 128 17.05 1.60 2.74
CA ARG A 128 17.05 0.22 2.24
C ARG A 128 16.18 0.07 0.98
N CYS A 129 16.14 1.11 0.13
CA CYS A 129 15.40 1.03 -1.11
C CYS A 129 15.94 -0.11 -1.98
N ARG A 130 15.04 -0.97 -2.45
CA ARG A 130 15.36 -2.12 -3.33
C ARG A 130 15.63 -1.72 -4.77
N VAL A 131 15.39 -0.45 -5.13
CA VAL A 131 15.66 0.17 -6.44
C VAL A 131 14.73 -0.35 -7.56
N TRP A 132 14.56 -1.65 -7.68
CA TRP A 132 13.61 -2.30 -8.59
C TRP A 132 12.65 -3.17 -7.79
N ILE A 133 11.36 -2.99 -8.01
CA ILE A 133 10.32 -3.67 -7.23
C ILE A 133 9.69 -4.80 -8.03
N THR A 134 9.67 -5.96 -7.39
CA THR A 134 9.04 -7.19 -7.86
C THR A 134 8.03 -7.67 -6.82
N GLY A 135 7.16 -8.60 -7.20
CA GLY A 135 6.46 -9.44 -6.22
C GLY A 135 7.44 -10.35 -5.48
N ARG A 136 7.00 -10.93 -4.37
CA ARG A 136 7.87 -11.80 -3.55
C ARG A 136 8.24 -13.13 -4.21
N ALA A 137 7.47 -13.57 -5.21
CA ALA A 137 7.70 -14.80 -5.98
C ALA A 137 8.24 -14.54 -7.39
N GLU A 138 8.70 -13.31 -7.68
CA GLU A 138 9.23 -12.92 -8.98
C GLU A 138 10.72 -12.57 -8.90
N ASP A 139 11.42 -12.88 -9.98
CA ASP A 139 12.71 -12.26 -10.29
C ASP A 139 12.50 -10.97 -11.12
N ALA A 140 13.51 -10.10 -11.15
CA ALA A 140 13.49 -8.94 -12.03
C ALA A 140 13.30 -9.40 -13.49
N ASN A 141 12.31 -8.79 -14.16
CA ASN A 141 12.08 -9.02 -15.59
C ASN A 141 13.22 -8.42 -16.45
N GLU A 142 13.10 -8.51 -17.77
CA GLU A 142 14.14 -8.01 -18.67
C GLU A 142 14.42 -6.50 -18.48
N GLU A 143 13.36 -5.70 -18.32
CA GLU A 143 13.46 -4.26 -18.05
C GLU A 143 14.20 -4.01 -16.73
N GLY A 144 13.84 -4.75 -15.67
CA GLY A 144 14.46 -4.65 -14.36
C GLY A 144 15.93 -5.05 -14.36
N ARG A 145 16.29 -6.11 -15.07
CA ARG A 145 17.70 -6.51 -15.22
C ARG A 145 18.52 -5.44 -15.92
N ARG A 146 18.02 -4.90 -17.03
CA ARG A 146 18.69 -3.79 -17.74
C ARG A 146 18.83 -2.55 -16.86
N PHE A 147 17.81 -2.24 -16.09
CA PHE A 147 17.84 -1.10 -15.16
C PHE A 147 18.89 -1.29 -14.07
N LEU A 148 18.92 -2.46 -13.42
CA LEU A 148 19.87 -2.78 -12.36
C LEU A 148 21.31 -2.81 -12.88
N ASP A 149 21.55 -3.40 -14.06
CA ASP A 149 22.87 -3.42 -14.70
C ASP A 149 23.38 -1.98 -15.00
N GLY A 150 22.48 -1.08 -15.39
CA GLY A 150 22.78 0.33 -15.60
C GLY A 150 23.11 1.13 -14.33
N GLN A 151 22.71 0.65 -13.15
CA GLN A 151 23.05 1.27 -11.85
C GLN A 151 24.45 0.89 -11.39
N VAL A 152 25.01 -0.21 -11.85
CA VAL A 152 26.40 -0.62 -11.58
C VAL A 152 27.32 0.16 -12.50
N LYS A 153 27.62 1.44 -12.18
CA LYS A 153 28.69 2.19 -12.85
C LYS A 153 30.02 1.56 -12.44
N PRO A 154 30.91 1.19 -13.41
CA PRO A 154 32.26 0.80 -13.05
C PRO A 154 32.93 1.99 -12.37
N GLN A 155 33.39 1.82 -11.13
CA GLN A 155 34.29 2.79 -10.51
C GLN A 155 35.52 2.86 -11.40
N LYS A 156 35.68 3.98 -12.12
CA LYS A 156 36.94 4.28 -12.77
C LYS A 156 37.98 4.44 -11.66
N ARG A 157 38.96 3.53 -11.66
CA ARG A 157 40.20 3.65 -10.89
C ARG A 157 41.03 4.84 -11.42
#